data_9f2cd172f0ffad62e4de217d5f5af92b
#
_entry.id   9f2cd172f0ffad62e4de217d5f5af92b
#
_cell.length_a   1.000
_cell.length_b   1.000
_cell.length_c   1.000
_cell.angle_alpha   90.00
_cell.angle_beta   90.00
_cell.angle_gamma   90.00
#
_symmetry.space_group_name_H-M   'P 1'
#
loop_
_entity.id
_entity.type
_entity.pdbx_description
1 polymer ?
#
loop_
_entity_poly.entity_id
_entity_poly.type
_entity_poly.pdbx_seq_one_letter_code
_entity_poly.pdbx_strand_id
1 'polypeptide(L)'
;MAGTSHADAYIGLGMTDDGSGTAGLAGLNALLAPPTRPGCASPVNTGQAHYVLDTAEFALHRWATTGIRPARAPRLQVDTSGSAPVFVLDAHGNVEGGVRTPAVDAPVATLSGLGQSGASFCFLFGTTTPFTAERLAALYPDHATFVTKWTASTARGVASGFLRPADAAELVKAARQSGVGG
;
A
#
# COMPACT_ATOMS: atom_id res chain seq x y z
N MET A 1 -6.46 -6.71 3.28
CA MET A 1 -5.46 -6.19 2.37
C MET A 1 -4.16 -6.00 3.16
N ALA A 2 -3.02 -6.39 2.60
CA ALA A 2 -1.72 -6.22 3.27
C ALA A 2 -1.29 -4.74 3.27
N GLY A 3 -0.59 -4.31 4.34
CA GLY A 3 -0.03 -2.96 4.44
C GLY A 3 -1.04 -1.82 4.55
N THR A 4 -2.26 -2.06 5.05
CA THR A 4 -3.29 -1.03 5.18
C THR A 4 -3.84 -0.95 6.60
N SER A 5 -4.48 0.15 6.92
CA SER A 5 -5.16 0.43 8.18
C SER A 5 -6.65 0.71 7.97
N HIS A 6 -7.40 0.90 9.06
CA HIS A 6 -8.82 1.28 8.99
C HIS A 6 -8.99 2.68 8.39
N ALA A 7 -8.16 3.64 8.82
CA ALA A 7 -8.02 4.96 8.21
C ALA A 7 -6.54 5.17 7.88
N ASP A 8 -6.26 5.90 6.82
CA ASP A 8 -4.91 6.16 6.32
C ASP A 8 -4.74 7.66 5.96
N ALA A 9 -3.65 8.00 5.31
CA ALA A 9 -3.39 9.38 4.88
C ALA A 9 -4.46 9.90 3.91
N TYR A 10 -5.08 9.05 3.10
CA TYR A 10 -6.11 9.45 2.15
C TYR A 10 -7.43 9.74 2.86
N ILE A 11 -7.91 8.82 3.70
CA ILE A 11 -9.16 9.00 4.44
C ILE A 11 -9.01 10.03 5.55
N GLY A 12 -7.88 9.96 6.31
CA GLY A 12 -7.72 10.72 7.54
C GLY A 12 -7.08 12.09 7.39
N LEU A 13 -6.32 12.34 6.32
CA LEU A 13 -5.61 13.61 6.09
C LEU A 13 -6.01 14.28 4.76
N GLY A 14 -6.98 13.71 4.05
CA GLY A 14 -7.52 14.30 2.83
C GLY A 14 -6.54 14.29 1.64
N MET A 15 -5.59 13.36 1.62
CA MET A 15 -4.84 13.11 0.39
C MET A 15 -5.81 12.60 -0.67
N THR A 16 -5.93 13.33 -1.77
CA THR A 16 -6.87 12.98 -2.85
C THR A 16 -6.11 12.71 -4.13
N ASP A 17 -6.66 11.80 -4.93
CA ASP A 17 -6.34 11.71 -6.34
C ASP A 17 -7.25 12.71 -7.08
N ASP A 18 -6.66 13.75 -7.64
CA ASP A 18 -7.37 14.79 -8.39
C ASP A 18 -7.44 14.49 -9.90
N GLY A 19 -7.01 13.30 -10.31
CA GLY A 19 -6.95 12.89 -11.71
C GLY A 19 -5.86 13.57 -12.54
N SER A 20 -4.99 14.39 -11.92
CA SER A 20 -3.87 15.06 -12.61
C SER A 20 -2.75 14.11 -13.00
N GLY A 21 -2.76 12.89 -12.47
CA GLY A 21 -1.68 11.90 -12.59
C GLY A 21 -0.44 12.26 -11.78
N THR A 22 -0.57 13.17 -10.82
CA THR A 22 0.49 13.54 -9.84
C THR A 22 0.28 12.87 -8.50
N ALA A 23 -0.94 12.42 -8.20
CA ALA A 23 -1.29 11.78 -6.94
C ALA A 23 -0.50 10.49 -6.69
N GLY A 24 -0.24 9.71 -7.72
CA GLY A 24 0.59 8.51 -7.61
C GLY A 24 2.01 8.79 -7.14
N LEU A 25 2.65 9.85 -7.64
CA LEU A 25 3.97 10.29 -7.16
C LEU A 25 3.89 10.84 -5.74
N ALA A 26 2.86 11.63 -5.41
CA ALA A 26 2.64 12.10 -4.06
C ALA A 26 2.44 10.95 -3.08
N GLY A 27 1.69 9.92 -3.46
CA GLY A 27 1.49 8.70 -2.68
C GLY A 27 2.78 7.90 -2.47
N LEU A 28 3.62 7.76 -3.50
CA LEU A 28 4.94 7.12 -3.36
C LEU A 28 5.86 7.94 -2.45
N ASN A 29 5.87 9.26 -2.58
CA ASN A 29 6.64 10.13 -1.70
C ASN A 29 6.15 10.07 -0.24
N ALA A 30 4.85 9.89 -0.03
CA ALA A 30 4.29 9.68 1.31
C ALA A 30 4.73 8.36 1.97
N LEU A 31 5.12 7.34 1.20
CA LEU A 31 5.76 6.15 1.76
C LEU A 31 7.16 6.44 2.28
N LEU A 32 7.90 7.35 1.63
CA LEU A 32 9.27 7.74 2.01
C LEU A 32 9.30 8.82 3.09
N ALA A 33 8.32 9.72 3.10
CA ALA A 33 8.16 10.80 4.06
C ALA A 33 6.70 10.85 4.54
N PRO A 34 6.27 9.88 5.37
CA PRO A 34 4.87 9.75 5.73
C PRO A 34 4.41 10.91 6.62
N PRO A 35 3.17 11.38 6.41
CA PRO A 35 2.59 12.45 7.22
C PRO A 35 2.34 11.98 8.66
N THR A 36 2.39 12.93 9.57
CA THR A 36 1.99 12.74 10.96
C THR A 36 0.60 13.33 11.19
N ARG A 37 -0.11 12.81 12.18
CA ARG A 37 -1.38 13.37 12.66
C ARG A 37 -1.18 13.91 14.08
N PRO A 38 -1.60 15.15 14.37
CA PRO A 38 -1.54 15.68 15.72
C PRO A 38 -2.18 14.72 16.75
N GLY A 39 -1.48 14.45 17.83
CA GLY A 39 -1.91 13.53 18.87
C GLY A 39 -1.61 12.05 18.64
N CYS A 40 -1.12 11.66 17.47
CA CYS A 40 -0.67 10.29 17.19
C CYS A 40 0.85 10.14 17.38
N ALA A 41 1.28 9.00 17.90
CA ALA A 41 2.68 8.78 18.28
C ALA A 41 3.61 8.50 17.09
N SER A 42 3.06 7.98 15.99
CA SER A 42 3.82 7.57 14.79
C SER A 42 3.24 8.18 13.52
N PRO A 43 4.02 8.26 12.44
CA PRO A 43 3.47 8.59 11.11
C PRO A 43 2.34 7.65 10.73
N VAL A 44 1.28 8.18 10.13
CA VAL A 44 0.10 7.40 9.75
C VAL A 44 0.37 6.48 8.57
N ASN A 45 -0.46 5.45 8.41
CA ASN A 45 -0.37 4.54 7.28
C ASN A 45 -0.62 5.28 5.96
N THR A 46 0.24 5.03 4.98
CA THR A 46 0.18 5.58 3.61
C THR A 46 0.04 4.48 2.56
N GLY A 47 -0.49 3.32 2.97
CA GLY A 47 -0.71 2.20 2.07
C GLY A 47 -1.70 2.51 0.96
N GLN A 48 -1.68 1.70 -0.08
CA GLN A 48 -2.43 1.92 -1.33
C GLN A 48 -3.86 1.36 -1.28
N ALA A 49 -4.58 1.54 -0.15
CA ALA A 49 -5.93 1.02 0.04
C ALA A 49 -6.94 1.59 -0.98
N HIS A 50 -6.82 2.88 -1.31
CA HIS A 50 -7.73 3.59 -2.21
C HIS A 50 -7.78 2.97 -3.60
N TYR A 51 -6.68 2.59 -4.23
CA TYR A 51 -6.68 1.93 -5.55
C TYR A 51 -7.42 0.58 -5.55
N VAL A 52 -7.29 -0.17 -4.45
CA VAL A 52 -8.01 -1.44 -4.30
C VAL A 52 -9.48 -1.20 -4.01
N LEU A 53 -9.83 -0.14 -3.27
CA LEU A 53 -11.22 0.28 -3.05
C LEU A 53 -11.90 0.67 -4.36
N ASP A 54 -11.26 1.51 -5.18
CA ASP A 54 -11.77 1.90 -6.50
C ASP A 54 -12.02 0.68 -7.40
N THR A 55 -11.08 -0.28 -7.36
CA THR A 55 -11.26 -1.55 -8.07
C THR A 55 -12.43 -2.36 -7.52
N ALA A 56 -12.62 -2.39 -6.20
CA ALA A 56 -13.71 -3.10 -5.56
C ALA A 56 -15.07 -2.48 -5.89
N GLU A 57 -15.18 -1.16 -5.90
CA GLU A 57 -16.39 -0.43 -6.30
C GLU A 57 -16.75 -0.68 -7.76
N PHE A 58 -15.76 -0.60 -8.66
CA PHE A 58 -15.96 -0.95 -10.06
C PHE A 58 -16.41 -2.41 -10.24
N ALA A 59 -15.78 -3.34 -9.54
CA ALA A 59 -16.11 -4.76 -9.60
C ALA A 59 -17.51 -5.04 -9.03
N LEU A 60 -17.92 -4.34 -7.97
CA LEU A 60 -19.28 -4.42 -7.41
C LEU A 60 -20.32 -3.92 -8.40
N HIS A 61 -20.10 -2.76 -9.02
CA HIS A 61 -20.99 -2.24 -10.07
C HIS A 61 -21.11 -3.22 -11.23
N ARG A 62 -20.00 -3.74 -11.74
CA ARG A 62 -19.99 -4.74 -12.80
C ARG A 62 -20.75 -6.00 -12.41
N TRP A 63 -20.58 -6.48 -11.18
CA TRP A 63 -21.30 -7.65 -10.70
C TRP A 63 -22.81 -7.40 -10.65
N ALA A 64 -23.23 -6.27 -10.10
CA ALA A 64 -24.64 -5.89 -10.01
C ALA A 64 -25.31 -5.76 -11.40
N THR A 65 -24.57 -5.27 -12.40
CA THR A 65 -25.13 -4.99 -13.75
C THR A 65 -24.99 -6.16 -14.74
N THR A 66 -23.98 -7.01 -14.57
CA THR A 66 -23.67 -8.08 -15.55
C THR A 66 -23.65 -9.49 -14.97
N GLY A 67 -23.73 -9.65 -13.64
CA GLY A 67 -23.58 -10.94 -12.97
C GLY A 67 -22.14 -11.45 -12.87
N ILE A 68 -21.15 -10.73 -13.42
CA ILE A 68 -19.73 -11.13 -13.39
C ILE A 68 -19.16 -10.86 -12.01
N ARG A 69 -18.81 -11.92 -11.29
CA ARG A 69 -18.32 -11.85 -9.91
C ARG A 69 -16.93 -11.21 -9.81
N PRO A 70 -16.66 -10.45 -8.73
CA PRO A 70 -15.32 -9.96 -8.41
C PRO A 70 -14.29 -11.07 -8.26
N ALA A 71 -13.02 -10.72 -8.45
CA ALA A 71 -11.88 -11.57 -8.10
C ALA A 71 -11.90 -11.91 -6.59
N ARG A 72 -11.39 -13.10 -6.25
CA ARG A 72 -11.23 -13.53 -4.85
C ARG A 72 -9.77 -13.37 -4.43
N ALA A 73 -9.56 -12.60 -3.37
CA ALA A 73 -8.25 -12.48 -2.76
C ALA A 73 -7.94 -13.66 -1.82
N PRO A 74 -6.67 -14.09 -1.72
CA PRO A 74 -6.24 -14.94 -0.61
C PRO A 74 -6.46 -14.20 0.71
N ARG A 75 -6.54 -14.94 1.81
CA ARG A 75 -6.61 -14.33 3.15
C ARG A 75 -5.24 -13.83 3.58
N LEU A 76 -5.20 -12.85 4.48
CA LEU A 76 -4.00 -12.52 5.23
C LEU A 76 -3.56 -13.74 6.03
N GLN A 77 -2.26 -13.97 6.11
CA GLN A 77 -1.71 -15.08 6.89
C GLN A 77 -1.67 -14.71 8.37
N VAL A 78 -2.15 -15.63 9.20
CA VAL A 78 -2.21 -15.48 10.66
C VAL A 78 -1.62 -16.73 11.29
N ASP A 79 -0.67 -16.54 12.18
CA ASP A 79 -0.18 -17.58 13.06
C ASP A 79 -1.07 -17.65 14.32
N THR A 80 -1.63 -18.81 14.58
CA THR A 80 -2.50 -19.10 15.73
C THR A 80 -1.87 -20.08 16.70
N SER A 81 -0.58 -20.39 16.56
CA SER A 81 0.12 -21.35 17.42
C SER A 81 0.43 -20.80 18.82
N GLY A 82 0.44 -19.46 18.98
CA GLY A 82 0.67 -18.79 20.24
C GLY A 82 -0.60 -18.55 21.08
N SER A 83 -0.47 -17.81 22.17
CA SER A 83 -1.58 -17.45 23.06
C SER A 83 -2.57 -16.44 22.45
N ALA A 84 -2.16 -15.72 21.42
CA ALA A 84 -2.99 -14.82 20.65
C ALA A 84 -2.62 -14.91 19.16
N PRO A 85 -3.60 -14.74 18.25
CA PRO A 85 -3.33 -14.69 16.81
C PRO A 85 -2.44 -13.49 16.45
N VAL A 86 -1.42 -13.70 15.61
CA VAL A 86 -0.54 -12.66 15.09
C VAL A 86 -0.44 -12.75 13.57
N PHE A 87 -0.27 -11.64 12.89
CA PHE A 87 -0.01 -11.66 11.44
C PHE A 87 1.37 -12.24 11.15
N VAL A 88 1.45 -13.08 10.12
CA VAL A 88 2.72 -13.51 9.54
C VAL A 88 3.28 -12.36 8.72
N LEU A 89 4.53 -12.00 8.95
CA LEU A 89 5.20 -10.89 8.28
C LEU A 89 6.28 -11.40 7.33
N ASP A 90 6.42 -10.73 6.19
CA ASP A 90 7.53 -10.97 5.26
C ASP A 90 8.86 -10.38 5.80
N ALA A 91 9.95 -10.58 5.07
CA ALA A 91 11.27 -10.08 5.44
C ALA A 91 11.35 -8.53 5.55
N HIS A 92 10.33 -7.83 5.12
CA HIS A 92 10.23 -6.37 5.16
C HIS A 92 9.29 -5.87 6.27
N GLY A 93 8.69 -6.78 7.03
CA GLY A 93 7.75 -6.48 8.10
C GLY A 93 6.32 -6.21 7.61
N ASN A 94 6.02 -6.44 6.34
CA ASN A 94 4.67 -6.33 5.79
C ASN A 94 3.92 -7.67 5.90
N VAL A 95 2.60 -7.61 6.14
CA VAL A 95 1.78 -8.83 6.31
C VAL A 95 1.77 -9.66 5.03
N GLU A 96 1.92 -10.96 5.17
CA GLU A 96 1.80 -11.93 4.08
C GLU A 96 0.35 -12.25 3.73
N GLY A 97 0.14 -12.67 2.47
CA GLY A 97 -1.19 -12.98 1.95
C GLY A 97 -2.04 -11.73 1.66
N GLY A 98 -3.33 -11.92 1.47
CA GLY A 98 -4.27 -10.86 1.11
C GLY A 98 -4.02 -10.24 -0.27
N VAL A 99 -4.68 -9.13 -0.54
CA VAL A 99 -4.35 -8.29 -1.70
C VAL A 99 -3.04 -7.55 -1.40
N ARG A 100 -2.06 -7.68 -2.28
CA ARG A 100 -0.76 -7.03 -2.19
C ARG A 100 -0.58 -6.05 -3.34
N THR A 101 -0.14 -4.85 -3.01
CA THR A 101 0.15 -3.77 -3.97
C THR A 101 1.66 -3.56 -4.09
N PRO A 102 2.14 -2.76 -5.03
CA PRO A 102 3.56 -2.41 -5.12
C PRO A 102 4.15 -1.87 -3.81
N ALA A 103 3.36 -1.16 -3.00
CA ALA A 103 3.82 -0.62 -1.72
C ALA A 103 4.27 -1.70 -0.70
N VAL A 104 3.83 -2.95 -0.86
CA VAL A 104 4.27 -4.09 -0.02
C VAL A 104 5.11 -5.12 -0.76
N ASP A 105 5.02 -5.21 -2.10
CA ASP A 105 5.78 -6.18 -2.91
C ASP A 105 7.13 -5.63 -3.43
N ALA A 106 7.22 -4.32 -3.60
CA ALA A 106 8.44 -3.58 -3.89
C ALA A 106 8.60 -2.45 -2.86
N PRO A 107 8.71 -2.79 -1.55
CA PRO A 107 8.50 -1.85 -0.47
C PRO A 107 9.64 -0.84 -0.33
N VAL A 108 9.27 0.40 0.01
CA VAL A 108 10.18 1.45 0.47
C VAL A 108 9.93 1.79 1.94
N ALA A 109 8.95 1.14 2.55
CA ALA A 109 8.58 1.27 3.95
C ALA A 109 7.96 -0.02 4.48
N THR A 110 7.95 -0.19 5.79
CA THR A 110 7.08 -1.14 6.48
C THR A 110 5.73 -0.46 6.72
N LEU A 111 4.64 -1.11 6.32
CA LEU A 111 3.27 -0.65 6.46
C LEU A 111 2.51 -1.56 7.41
N SER A 112 1.88 -0.99 8.43
CA SER A 112 1.09 -1.77 9.40
C SER A 112 -0.26 -1.12 9.66
N GLY A 113 -1.31 -1.93 9.77
CA GLY A 113 -2.60 -1.52 10.32
C GLY A 113 -2.63 -1.45 11.84
N LEU A 114 -1.55 -1.85 12.50
CA LEU A 114 -1.39 -1.94 13.95
C LEU A 114 -0.24 -1.05 14.43
N GLY A 115 -0.09 -0.96 15.77
CA GLY A 115 1.07 -0.30 16.39
C GLY A 115 0.96 1.21 16.55
N GLN A 116 -0.12 1.84 16.10
CA GLN A 116 -0.36 3.25 16.34
C GLN A 116 -0.93 3.48 17.73
N SER A 117 -0.51 4.57 18.38
CA SER A 117 -0.97 4.98 19.70
C SER A 117 -1.13 6.50 19.79
N GLY A 118 -1.65 6.99 20.91
CA GLY A 118 -1.87 8.41 21.16
C GLY A 118 -3.34 8.75 21.43
N ALA A 119 -3.84 9.89 20.94
CA ALA A 119 -5.21 10.35 21.14
C ALA A 119 -6.26 9.36 20.62
N SER A 120 -7.51 9.53 21.05
CA SER A 120 -8.58 8.52 20.97
C SER A 120 -8.80 7.79 19.64
N PHE A 121 -8.52 8.42 18.52
CA PHE A 121 -8.71 7.79 17.18
C PHE A 121 -7.42 7.29 16.54
N CYS A 122 -6.25 7.50 17.17
CA CYS A 122 -4.97 7.17 16.54
C CYS A 122 -4.83 5.69 16.20
N PHE A 123 -5.38 4.79 16.99
CA PHE A 123 -5.33 3.35 16.74
C PHE A 123 -5.94 2.92 15.40
N LEU A 124 -6.76 3.77 14.76
CA LEU A 124 -7.36 3.50 13.46
C LEU A 124 -6.37 3.74 12.28
N PHE A 125 -5.33 4.56 12.51
CA PHE A 125 -4.49 5.07 11.43
C PHE A 125 -3.31 4.18 11.04
N GLY A 126 -3.03 3.12 11.81
CA GLY A 126 -1.86 2.30 11.55
C GLY A 126 -0.55 3.10 11.47
N THR A 127 0.47 2.52 10.88
CA THR A 127 1.79 3.15 10.81
C THR A 127 2.46 2.97 9.45
N THR A 128 3.33 3.92 9.09
CA THR A 128 4.33 3.81 8.02
C THR A 128 5.71 4.04 8.62
N THR A 129 6.61 3.09 8.43
CA THR A 129 8.02 3.20 8.84
C THR A 129 8.89 3.15 7.60
N PRO A 130 9.41 4.28 7.10
CA PRO A 130 10.28 4.32 5.92
C PRO A 130 11.55 3.50 6.13
N PHE A 131 12.07 2.92 5.06
CA PHE A 131 13.36 2.26 5.10
C PHE A 131 14.49 3.29 5.12
N THR A 132 15.62 2.94 5.75
CA THR A 132 16.83 3.76 5.71
C THR A 132 17.41 3.79 4.29
N ALA A 133 18.26 4.77 4.02
CA ALA A 133 18.93 4.89 2.73
C ALA A 133 19.76 3.63 2.40
N GLU A 134 20.45 3.06 3.41
CA GLU A 134 21.24 1.84 3.26
C GLU A 134 20.37 0.64 2.90
N ARG A 135 19.19 0.52 3.52
CA ARG A 135 18.25 -0.55 3.20
C ARG A 135 17.66 -0.38 1.81
N LEU A 136 17.34 0.84 1.41
CA LEU A 136 16.86 1.13 0.05
C LEU A 136 17.94 0.80 -0.99
N ALA A 137 19.20 1.20 -0.77
CA ALA A 137 20.31 0.88 -1.65
C ALA A 137 20.55 -0.65 -1.77
N ALA A 138 20.40 -1.39 -0.68
CA ALA A 138 20.50 -2.86 -0.70
C ALA A 138 19.36 -3.54 -1.48
N LEU A 139 18.14 -3.00 -1.43
CA LEU A 139 16.98 -3.53 -2.16
C LEU A 139 16.95 -3.11 -3.61
N TYR A 140 17.41 -1.90 -3.90
CA TYR A 140 17.34 -1.20 -5.18
C TYR A 140 18.71 -0.55 -5.47
N PRO A 141 19.68 -1.34 -5.95
CA PRO A 141 21.04 -0.84 -6.25
C PRO A 141 21.05 0.25 -7.33
N ASP A 142 19.98 0.35 -8.11
CA ASP A 142 19.73 1.38 -9.10
C ASP A 142 18.23 1.64 -9.28
N HIS A 143 17.90 2.78 -9.86
CA HIS A 143 16.51 3.19 -10.13
C HIS A 143 15.79 2.22 -11.07
N ALA A 144 16.45 1.66 -12.05
CA ALA A 144 15.85 0.72 -13.00
C ALA A 144 15.38 -0.57 -12.29
N THR A 145 16.13 -1.02 -11.30
CA THR A 145 15.76 -2.17 -10.46
C THR A 145 14.49 -1.90 -9.68
N PHE A 146 14.37 -0.70 -9.06
CA PHE A 146 13.14 -0.31 -8.36
C PHE A 146 11.94 -0.26 -9.31
N VAL A 147 12.06 0.47 -10.42
CA VAL A 147 10.98 0.61 -11.42
C VAL A 147 10.55 -0.76 -11.97
N THR A 148 11.49 -1.66 -12.20
CA THR A 148 11.19 -3.01 -12.68
C THR A 148 10.37 -3.81 -11.66
N LYS A 149 10.79 -3.84 -10.40
CA LYS A 149 10.08 -4.57 -9.33
C LYS A 149 8.69 -3.98 -9.07
N TRP A 150 8.60 -2.64 -9.01
CA TRP A 150 7.33 -1.95 -8.82
C TRP A 150 6.35 -2.22 -9.98
N THR A 151 6.83 -2.10 -11.23
CA THR A 151 6.02 -2.37 -12.42
C THR A 151 5.55 -3.82 -12.46
N ALA A 152 6.42 -4.77 -12.11
CA ALA A 152 6.05 -6.18 -12.07
C ALA A 152 4.95 -6.47 -11.02
N SER A 153 5.04 -5.86 -9.83
CA SER A 153 3.98 -5.97 -8.82
C SER A 153 2.67 -5.32 -9.29
N THR A 154 2.76 -4.13 -9.88
CA THR A 154 1.59 -3.44 -10.46
C THR A 154 0.90 -4.31 -11.52
N ALA A 155 1.65 -4.91 -12.42
CA ALA A 155 1.11 -5.80 -13.47
C ALA A 155 0.42 -7.04 -12.86
N ARG A 156 0.99 -7.62 -11.80
CA ARG A 156 0.32 -8.73 -11.08
C ARG A 156 -1.00 -8.29 -10.44
N GLY A 157 -1.05 -7.07 -9.88
CA GLY A 157 -2.29 -6.49 -9.33
C GLY A 157 -3.40 -6.38 -10.37
N VAL A 158 -3.08 -5.92 -11.58
CA VAL A 158 -4.02 -5.85 -12.71
C VAL A 158 -4.45 -7.25 -13.14
N ALA A 159 -3.50 -8.15 -13.38
CA ALA A 159 -3.79 -9.51 -13.82
C ALA A 159 -4.66 -10.29 -12.81
N SER A 160 -4.53 -10.00 -11.52
CA SER A 160 -5.33 -10.59 -10.45
C SER A 160 -6.69 -9.88 -10.22
N GLY A 161 -6.96 -8.78 -10.91
CA GLY A 161 -8.21 -8.04 -10.81
C GLY A 161 -8.34 -7.17 -9.55
N PHE A 162 -7.22 -6.76 -8.94
CA PHE A 162 -7.19 -5.92 -7.74
C PHE A 162 -6.68 -4.49 -7.98
N LEU A 163 -6.21 -4.21 -9.19
CA LEU A 163 -5.87 -2.86 -9.67
C LEU A 163 -6.51 -2.62 -11.03
N ARG A 164 -7.00 -1.42 -11.26
CA ARG A 164 -7.49 -1.00 -12.57
C ARG A 164 -6.32 -0.62 -13.49
N PRO A 165 -6.44 -0.80 -14.81
CA PRO A 165 -5.37 -0.40 -15.74
C PRO A 165 -4.97 1.08 -15.66
N ALA A 166 -5.92 1.98 -15.38
CA ALA A 166 -5.64 3.41 -15.23
C ALA A 166 -4.76 3.68 -14.00
N ASP A 167 -5.11 3.10 -12.84
CA ASP A 167 -4.36 3.23 -11.59
C ASP A 167 -2.97 2.59 -11.73
N ALA A 168 -2.88 1.48 -12.45
CA ALA A 168 -1.60 0.83 -12.75
C ALA A 168 -0.67 1.71 -13.58
N ALA A 169 -1.22 2.43 -14.57
CA ALA A 169 -0.43 3.38 -15.38
C ALA A 169 0.12 4.52 -14.53
N GLU A 170 -0.68 5.04 -13.60
CA GLU A 170 -0.28 6.07 -12.64
C GLU A 170 0.82 5.57 -11.69
N LEU A 171 0.65 4.39 -11.09
CA LEU A 171 1.63 3.78 -10.21
C LEU A 171 2.98 3.56 -10.90
N VAL A 172 2.98 3.10 -12.16
CA VAL A 172 4.21 2.93 -12.94
C VAL A 172 4.85 4.27 -13.29
N LYS A 173 4.04 5.29 -13.63
CA LYS A 173 4.52 6.66 -13.88
C LYS A 173 5.17 7.21 -12.62
N ALA A 174 4.55 7.06 -11.46
CA ALA A 174 5.09 7.49 -10.18
C ALA A 174 6.45 6.84 -9.86
N ALA A 175 6.57 5.53 -10.08
CA ALA A 175 7.84 4.83 -9.88
C ALA A 175 8.97 5.40 -10.76
N ARG A 176 8.67 5.65 -12.04
CA ARG A 176 9.63 6.22 -13.00
C ARG A 176 10.07 7.65 -12.66
N GLN A 177 9.21 8.41 -11.99
CA GLN A 177 9.46 9.80 -11.59
C GLN A 177 10.07 9.91 -10.19
N SER A 178 10.11 8.83 -9.44
CA SER A 178 10.66 8.82 -8.07
C SER A 178 12.18 8.86 -8.07
N GLY A 179 12.76 9.27 -6.93
CA GLY A 179 14.20 9.21 -6.70
C GLY A 179 14.67 7.90 -6.06
N VAL A 180 13.85 6.84 -6.00
CA VAL A 180 14.25 5.59 -5.35
C VAL A 180 15.27 4.85 -6.19
N GLY A 181 16.42 4.49 -5.59
CA GLY A 181 17.52 3.80 -6.28
C GLY A 181 18.37 4.72 -7.19
N GLY A 182 18.26 6.05 -7.00
CA GLY A 182 19.05 7.06 -7.72
C GLY A 182 19.99 7.82 -6.82
#